data_b388107075a11d19d1ef9f5ee3c72b06
#
_entry.id   b388107075a11d19d1ef9f5ee3c72b06
#
_cell.length_a   1.000
_cell.length_b   1.000
_cell.length_c   1.000
_cell.angle_alpha   90.00
_cell.angle_beta   90.00
_cell.angle_gamma   90.00
#
_symmetry.space_group_name_H-M   'P 1'
#
loop_
_entity.id
_entity.type
_entity.pdbx_description
1 polymer ?
#
loop_
_entity_poly.entity_id
_entity_poly.type
_entity_poly.pdbx_seq_one_letter_code
_entity_poly.pdbx_strand_id
1 'polypeptide(L)'
;MAPDAPEDDQLRRLVAVMHALRTGCPWDMQQTHASLLHYLVEETAEVVDAVEMGTDDDLREELGDLLLQIAFHSEIASERDAFDIDDVARGINDKLIARHPHVFAGEEAPDDLNAVWEQRKKAEKKRDSSLDGIPLSLPVLARANKVISRARSHDVPLDLPTEPIDAVAVGAELLGLASRAQASGIDPEQALRAALRELESSIRAEGR
;
A
#
# COMPACT_ATOMS: atom_id res chain seq x y z
N MET A 1 -10.57 10.74 -32.44
CA MET A 1 -10.54 12.13 -31.94
C MET A 1 -10.48 12.01 -30.43
N ALA A 2 -9.49 12.61 -29.77
CA ALA A 2 -9.40 12.55 -28.31
C ALA A 2 -10.64 13.20 -27.69
N PRO A 3 -11.21 12.66 -26.60
CA PRO A 3 -12.41 13.20 -25.99
C PRO A 3 -12.20 14.63 -25.47
N ASP A 4 -13.26 15.44 -25.57
CA ASP A 4 -13.32 16.85 -25.14
C ASP A 4 -13.24 16.96 -23.59
N ALA A 5 -12.02 16.99 -23.07
CA ALA A 5 -11.76 17.54 -21.73
C ALA A 5 -11.02 18.87 -21.90
N PRO A 6 -11.15 19.84 -20.96
CA PRO A 6 -10.35 21.05 -20.99
C PRO A 6 -8.86 20.69 -21.13
N GLU A 7 -8.15 21.35 -22.06
CA GLU A 7 -6.72 21.05 -22.30
C GLU A 7 -5.86 21.17 -21.03
N ASP A 8 -6.34 21.92 -20.02
CA ASP A 8 -5.66 22.14 -18.74
C ASP A 8 -5.98 21.08 -17.67
N ASP A 9 -7.00 20.18 -17.86
CA ASP A 9 -7.35 19.13 -16.88
C ASP A 9 -6.94 17.74 -17.40
N GLN A 10 -5.67 17.43 -17.28
CA GLN A 10 -5.11 16.17 -17.75
C GLN A 10 -5.66 14.95 -16.98
N LEU A 11 -6.09 15.11 -15.73
CA LEU A 11 -6.70 14.01 -14.96
C LEU A 11 -8.09 13.66 -15.52
N ARG A 12 -8.91 14.65 -15.82
CA ARG A 12 -10.21 14.45 -16.48
C ARG A 12 -10.05 13.87 -17.89
N ARG A 13 -9.02 14.33 -18.59
CA ARG A 13 -8.68 13.78 -19.91
C ARG A 13 -8.29 12.31 -19.83
N LEU A 14 -7.49 11.89 -18.83
CA LEU A 14 -7.14 10.49 -18.60
C LEU A 14 -8.40 9.64 -18.39
N VAL A 15 -9.35 10.10 -17.57
CA VAL A 15 -10.63 9.39 -17.34
C VAL A 15 -11.40 9.22 -18.65
N ALA A 16 -11.52 10.28 -19.45
CA ALA A 16 -12.21 10.22 -20.72
C ALA A 16 -11.51 9.31 -21.75
N VAL A 17 -10.16 9.29 -21.76
CA VAL A 17 -9.38 8.37 -22.58
C VAL A 17 -9.61 6.93 -22.13
N MET A 18 -9.62 6.66 -20.81
CA MET A 18 -9.86 5.31 -20.29
C MET A 18 -11.25 4.80 -20.67
N HIS A 19 -12.28 5.65 -20.55
CA HIS A 19 -13.63 5.33 -21.01
C HIS A 19 -13.67 4.97 -22.51
N ALA A 20 -12.98 5.75 -23.35
CA ALA A 20 -12.89 5.49 -24.78
C ALA A 20 -12.16 4.18 -25.10
N LEU A 21 -11.09 3.84 -24.35
CA LEU A 21 -10.37 2.59 -24.49
C LEU A 21 -11.23 1.39 -24.06
N ARG A 22 -11.93 1.48 -22.95
CA ARG A 22 -12.83 0.42 -22.46
C ARG A 22 -13.99 0.12 -23.43
N THR A 23 -14.40 1.09 -24.23
CA THR A 23 -15.49 0.92 -25.22
C THR A 23 -14.99 0.61 -26.62
N GLY A 24 -13.74 0.94 -26.97
CA GLY A 24 -13.23 0.90 -28.34
C GLY A 24 -12.04 -0.05 -28.57
N CYS A 25 -11.27 -0.41 -27.55
CA CYS A 25 -10.11 -1.27 -27.71
C CYS A 25 -10.43 -2.71 -27.28
N PRO A 26 -10.31 -3.72 -28.16
CA PRO A 26 -10.63 -5.11 -27.84
C PRO A 26 -9.84 -5.70 -26.69
N TRP A 27 -8.63 -5.23 -26.45
CA TRP A 27 -7.81 -5.69 -25.31
C TRP A 27 -8.31 -5.07 -24.01
N ASP A 28 -8.49 -3.75 -23.97
CA ASP A 28 -8.97 -3.05 -22.77
C ASP A 28 -10.36 -3.55 -22.35
N MET A 29 -11.28 -3.77 -23.29
CA MET A 29 -12.63 -4.29 -23.05
C MET A 29 -12.64 -5.64 -22.31
N GLN A 30 -11.62 -6.47 -22.48
CA GLN A 30 -11.53 -7.81 -21.87
C GLN A 30 -10.90 -7.79 -20.47
N GLN A 31 -10.29 -6.67 -20.07
CA GLN A 31 -9.63 -6.61 -18.78
C GLN A 31 -10.63 -6.63 -17.62
N THR A 32 -10.20 -7.25 -16.53
CA THR A 32 -10.91 -7.32 -15.26
C THR A 32 -10.01 -6.84 -14.13
N HIS A 33 -10.57 -6.55 -12.94
CA HIS A 33 -9.75 -6.28 -11.76
C HIS A 33 -8.68 -7.35 -11.52
N ALA A 34 -9.01 -8.62 -11.74
CA ALA A 34 -8.10 -9.73 -11.51
C ALA A 34 -6.99 -9.82 -12.59
N SER A 35 -7.31 -9.57 -13.87
CA SER A 35 -6.32 -9.61 -14.94
C SER A 35 -5.30 -8.48 -14.87
N LEU A 36 -5.63 -7.37 -14.22
CA LEU A 36 -4.74 -6.21 -14.08
C LEU A 36 -3.83 -6.28 -12.85
N LEU A 37 -4.00 -7.25 -11.94
CA LEU A 37 -3.22 -7.31 -10.69
C LEU A 37 -1.71 -7.44 -10.93
N HIS A 38 -1.28 -8.16 -11.97
CA HIS A 38 0.14 -8.31 -12.24
C HIS A 38 0.77 -7.01 -12.74
N TYR A 39 0.08 -6.24 -13.57
CA TYR A 39 0.54 -4.90 -13.98
C TYR A 39 0.62 -3.95 -12.78
N LEU A 40 -0.39 -3.89 -11.91
CA LEU A 40 -0.34 -3.07 -10.71
C LEU A 40 0.87 -3.38 -9.81
N VAL A 41 1.28 -4.66 -9.71
CA VAL A 41 2.48 -5.06 -8.95
C VAL A 41 3.74 -4.66 -9.69
N GLU A 42 3.80 -4.80 -11.02
CA GLU A 42 4.88 -4.39 -11.89
C GLU A 42 5.12 -2.88 -11.80
N GLU A 43 4.13 -2.05 -12.08
CA GLU A 43 4.22 -0.58 -11.97
C GLU A 43 4.64 -0.12 -10.57
N THR A 44 4.17 -0.83 -9.53
CA THR A 44 4.60 -0.52 -8.15
C THR A 44 6.09 -0.80 -7.95
N ALA A 45 6.64 -1.85 -8.54
CA ALA A 45 8.07 -2.17 -8.46
C ALA A 45 8.90 -1.17 -9.28
N GLU A 46 8.44 -0.77 -10.46
CA GLU A 46 9.09 0.21 -11.31
C GLU A 46 9.14 1.61 -10.66
N VAL A 47 8.08 2.02 -9.97
CA VAL A 47 8.12 3.23 -9.11
C VAL A 47 9.20 3.11 -8.03
N VAL A 48 9.38 1.94 -7.39
CA VAL A 48 10.46 1.75 -6.40
C VAL A 48 11.82 1.88 -7.04
N ASP A 49 12.05 1.24 -8.18
CA ASP A 49 13.32 1.30 -8.92
C ASP A 49 13.63 2.73 -9.39
N ALA A 50 12.61 3.46 -9.88
CA ALA A 50 12.75 4.85 -10.28
C ALA A 50 13.12 5.77 -9.09
N VAL A 51 12.55 5.55 -7.91
CA VAL A 51 12.89 6.30 -6.68
C VAL A 51 14.31 5.98 -6.20
N GLU A 52 14.75 4.72 -6.27
CA GLU A 52 16.04 4.29 -5.72
C GLU A 52 17.20 4.58 -6.68
N MET A 53 17.00 4.48 -8.00
CA MET A 53 18.08 4.48 -8.98
C MET A 53 17.80 5.30 -10.25
N GLY A 54 16.57 5.78 -10.45
CA GLY A 54 16.13 6.49 -11.63
C GLY A 54 16.30 8.00 -11.55
N THR A 55 15.76 8.68 -12.56
CA THR A 55 15.68 10.13 -12.68
C THR A 55 14.25 10.62 -12.36
N ASP A 56 14.07 11.95 -12.24
CA ASP A 56 12.73 12.55 -12.11
C ASP A 56 11.84 12.25 -13.33
N ASP A 57 12.43 12.05 -14.50
CA ASP A 57 11.69 11.69 -15.71
C ASP A 57 11.20 10.23 -15.64
N ASP A 58 12.04 9.30 -15.19
CA ASP A 58 11.66 7.92 -14.96
C ASP A 58 10.55 7.85 -13.90
N LEU A 59 10.72 8.52 -12.77
CA LEU A 59 9.70 8.54 -11.71
C LEU A 59 8.36 9.13 -12.20
N ARG A 60 8.40 10.14 -13.07
CA ARG A 60 7.18 10.73 -13.65
C ARG A 60 6.46 9.74 -14.56
N GLU A 61 7.20 8.96 -15.35
CA GLU A 61 6.68 7.92 -16.23
C GLU A 61 5.97 6.84 -15.39
N GLU A 62 6.67 6.25 -14.41
CA GLU A 62 6.14 5.16 -13.60
C GLU A 62 4.95 5.59 -12.70
N LEU A 63 4.95 6.83 -12.20
CA LEU A 63 3.78 7.38 -11.52
C LEU A 63 2.60 7.57 -12.48
N GLY A 64 2.83 7.81 -13.76
CA GLY A 64 1.82 7.84 -14.81
C GLY A 64 1.17 6.48 -15.02
N ASP A 65 1.97 5.41 -15.07
CA ASP A 65 1.50 4.04 -15.27
C ASP A 65 0.78 3.51 -14.02
N LEU A 66 1.24 3.85 -12.83
CA LEU A 66 0.49 3.58 -11.60
C LEU A 66 -0.86 4.34 -11.56
N LEU A 67 -0.91 5.59 -12.04
CA LEU A 67 -2.15 6.36 -12.17
C LEU A 67 -3.09 5.75 -13.20
N LEU A 68 -2.56 5.20 -14.32
CA LEU A 68 -3.34 4.44 -15.29
C LEU A 68 -4.02 3.24 -14.62
N GLN A 69 -3.34 2.48 -13.78
CA GLN A 69 -3.96 1.35 -13.06
C GLN A 69 -5.14 1.81 -12.19
N ILE A 70 -5.02 2.95 -11.51
CA ILE A 70 -6.11 3.51 -10.70
C ILE A 70 -7.30 3.90 -11.58
N ALA A 71 -7.06 4.60 -12.69
CA ALA A 71 -8.11 4.99 -13.63
C ALA A 71 -8.81 3.77 -14.26
N PHE A 72 -8.03 2.75 -14.64
CA PHE A 72 -8.56 1.52 -15.24
C PHE A 72 -9.45 0.75 -14.26
N HIS A 73 -9.00 0.54 -13.05
CA HIS A 73 -9.81 -0.11 -12.02
C HIS A 73 -11.09 0.68 -11.70
N SER A 74 -11.02 2.01 -11.68
CA SER A 74 -12.18 2.85 -11.44
C SER A 74 -13.21 2.77 -12.58
N GLU A 75 -12.74 2.74 -13.84
CA GLU A 75 -13.60 2.58 -15.00
C GLU A 75 -14.30 1.21 -15.01
N ILE A 76 -13.58 0.12 -14.74
CA ILE A 76 -14.19 -1.22 -14.62
C ILE A 76 -15.27 -1.25 -13.51
N ALA A 77 -15.09 -0.50 -12.43
CA ALA A 77 -16.05 -0.43 -11.35
C ALA A 77 -17.27 0.40 -11.74
N SER A 78 -17.09 1.49 -12.49
CA SER A 78 -18.16 2.37 -12.94
C SER A 78 -19.09 1.70 -13.95
N GLU A 79 -18.60 0.77 -14.78
CA GLU A 79 -19.40 -0.03 -15.73
C GLU A 79 -20.52 -0.84 -15.05
N ARG A 80 -20.40 -1.09 -13.74
CA ARG A 80 -21.40 -1.81 -12.93
C ARG A 80 -22.02 -0.95 -11.83
N ASP A 81 -21.93 0.38 -11.94
CA ASP A 81 -22.46 1.35 -10.99
C ASP A 81 -21.96 1.12 -9.53
N ALA A 82 -20.73 0.62 -9.36
CA ALA A 82 -20.18 0.34 -8.03
C ALA A 82 -19.50 1.59 -7.41
N PHE A 83 -18.56 2.17 -8.12
CA PHE A 83 -17.90 3.44 -7.81
C PHE A 83 -17.13 3.94 -9.04
N ASP A 84 -16.79 5.22 -9.06
CA ASP A 84 -15.96 5.85 -10.08
C ASP A 84 -14.66 6.46 -9.50
N ILE A 85 -13.88 7.13 -10.33
CA ILE A 85 -12.62 7.77 -9.92
C ILE A 85 -12.87 8.93 -8.93
N ASP A 86 -14.01 9.61 -9.02
CA ASP A 86 -14.35 10.69 -8.09
C ASP A 86 -14.68 10.16 -6.70
N ASP A 87 -15.30 8.98 -6.61
CA ASP A 87 -15.52 8.29 -5.34
C ASP A 87 -14.20 7.85 -4.69
N VAL A 88 -13.26 7.35 -5.50
CA VAL A 88 -11.89 7.02 -5.04
C VAL A 88 -11.19 8.26 -4.50
N ALA A 89 -11.21 9.35 -5.25
CA ALA A 89 -10.60 10.62 -4.87
C ALA A 89 -11.27 11.22 -3.63
N ARG A 90 -12.59 11.21 -3.55
CA ARG A 90 -13.35 11.68 -2.39
C ARG A 90 -13.00 10.88 -1.15
N GLY A 91 -12.96 9.54 -1.27
CA GLY A 91 -12.64 8.68 -0.14
C GLY A 91 -11.25 8.91 0.45
N ILE A 92 -10.24 9.23 -0.37
CA ILE A 92 -8.91 9.57 0.15
C ILE A 92 -8.84 11.00 0.69
N ASN A 93 -9.51 11.97 0.04
CA ASN A 93 -9.59 13.35 0.51
C ASN A 93 -10.21 13.43 1.91
N ASP A 94 -11.35 12.79 2.12
CA ASP A 94 -12.04 12.76 3.42
C ASP A 94 -11.14 12.19 4.52
N LYS A 95 -10.41 11.11 4.22
CA LYS A 95 -9.43 10.52 5.15
C LYS A 95 -8.29 11.47 5.46
N LEU A 96 -7.73 12.14 4.45
CA LEU A 96 -6.62 13.07 4.64
C LEU A 96 -7.04 14.27 5.47
N ILE A 97 -8.19 14.87 5.19
CA ILE A 97 -8.75 15.99 5.92
C ILE A 97 -9.01 15.62 7.39
N ALA A 98 -9.69 14.49 7.61
CA ALA A 98 -10.01 14.03 8.96
C ALA A 98 -8.78 13.69 9.81
N ARG A 99 -7.69 13.25 9.17
CA ARG A 99 -6.45 12.86 9.87
C ARG A 99 -5.47 14.01 10.10
N HIS A 100 -5.69 15.17 9.46
CA HIS A 100 -4.85 16.35 9.58
C HIS A 100 -5.61 17.59 10.09
N PRO A 101 -6.31 17.53 11.23
CA PRO A 101 -7.08 18.69 11.71
C PRO A 101 -6.16 19.87 12.10
N HIS A 102 -4.88 19.62 12.39
CA HIS A 102 -3.87 20.66 12.55
C HIS A 102 -3.63 21.49 11.27
N VAL A 103 -3.97 20.94 10.10
CA VAL A 103 -3.89 21.64 8.80
C VAL A 103 -5.25 22.23 8.41
N PHE A 104 -6.32 21.47 8.58
CA PHE A 104 -7.64 21.79 8.02
C PHE A 104 -8.65 22.36 9.03
N ALA A 105 -8.44 22.17 10.34
CA ALA A 105 -9.38 22.60 11.39
C ALA A 105 -8.74 23.53 12.44
N GLY A 106 -7.49 23.96 12.27
CA GLY A 106 -6.83 24.92 13.15
C GLY A 106 -6.45 24.34 14.52
N GLU A 107 -6.37 23.04 14.68
CA GLU A 107 -5.81 22.38 15.86
C GLU A 107 -4.29 22.58 15.92
N GLU A 108 -3.70 22.55 17.10
CA GLU A 108 -2.24 22.54 17.24
C GLU A 108 -1.66 21.23 16.71
N ALA A 109 -0.50 21.30 16.07
CA ALA A 109 0.21 20.11 15.62
C ALA A 109 0.69 19.29 16.84
N PRO A 110 0.39 18.00 16.95
CA PRO A 110 0.88 17.17 18.04
C PRO A 110 2.38 16.93 17.95
N ASP A 111 3.05 16.77 19.09
CA ASP A 111 4.49 16.49 19.16
C ASP A 111 4.85 15.16 18.45
N ASP A 112 3.98 14.14 18.55
CA ASP A 112 4.13 12.87 17.84
C ASP A 112 3.00 12.69 16.82
N LEU A 113 3.24 13.17 15.59
CA LEU A 113 2.32 13.03 14.46
C LEU A 113 2.03 11.56 14.11
N ASN A 114 3.02 10.67 14.24
CA ASN A 114 2.86 9.27 13.88
C ASN A 114 1.95 8.52 14.88
N ALA A 115 2.13 8.74 16.17
CA ALA A 115 1.29 8.13 17.20
C ALA A 115 -0.18 8.59 17.06
N VAL A 116 -0.40 9.90 16.88
CA VAL A 116 -1.75 10.46 16.68
C VAL A 116 -2.39 9.97 15.38
N TRP A 117 -1.62 9.85 14.30
CA TRP A 117 -2.07 9.29 13.04
C TRP A 117 -2.56 7.84 13.19
N GLU A 118 -1.79 6.99 13.87
CA GLU A 118 -2.20 5.59 14.10
C GLU A 118 -3.41 5.49 15.04
N GLN A 119 -3.52 6.35 16.06
CA GLN A 119 -4.71 6.42 16.91
C GLN A 119 -5.97 6.81 16.13
N ARG A 120 -5.89 7.82 15.24
CA ARG A 120 -7.01 8.22 14.38
C ARG A 120 -7.42 7.11 13.42
N LYS A 121 -6.46 6.42 12.82
CA LYS A 121 -6.74 5.22 12.01
C LYS A 121 -7.41 4.09 12.80
N LYS A 122 -7.05 3.94 14.07
CA LYS A 122 -7.67 2.95 14.97
C LYS A 122 -9.13 3.30 15.25
N ALA A 123 -9.40 4.57 15.56
CA ALA A 123 -10.76 5.06 15.84
C ALA A 123 -11.68 4.97 14.61
N GLU A 124 -11.15 5.27 13.41
CA GLU A 124 -11.89 5.25 12.13
C GLU A 124 -12.33 3.82 11.73
N LYS A 125 -11.47 2.85 11.98
CA LYS A 125 -11.73 1.45 11.61
C LYS A 125 -12.07 0.65 12.86
N LYS A 126 -13.35 0.40 13.13
CA LYS A 126 -13.80 -0.54 14.16
C LYS A 126 -13.19 -1.92 13.90
N ARG A 127 -11.99 -2.19 14.46
CA ARG A 127 -11.25 -3.43 14.26
C ARG A 127 -11.42 -4.31 15.50
N ASP A 128 -11.70 -5.57 15.27
CA ASP A 128 -11.79 -6.58 16.33
C ASP A 128 -10.39 -7.03 16.81
N SER A 129 -9.37 -6.90 15.93
CA SER A 129 -7.98 -7.24 16.23
C SER A 129 -7.02 -6.14 15.76
N SER A 130 -5.90 -5.98 16.48
CA SER A 130 -4.80 -5.12 16.08
C SER A 130 -4.24 -5.46 14.68
N LEU A 131 -4.39 -6.69 14.22
CA LEU A 131 -3.89 -7.18 12.94
C LEU A 131 -4.86 -7.01 11.76
N ASP A 132 -6.09 -6.57 12.01
CA ASP A 132 -7.09 -6.45 10.95
C ASP A 132 -6.71 -5.40 9.90
N GLY A 133 -6.89 -5.77 8.63
CA GLY A 133 -6.57 -4.92 7.48
C GLY A 133 -5.09 -4.86 7.13
N ILE A 134 -4.25 -5.78 7.66
CA ILE A 134 -2.90 -6.00 7.14
C ILE A 134 -3.00 -6.93 5.92
N PRO A 135 -2.59 -6.49 4.70
CA PRO A 135 -2.72 -7.32 3.51
C PRO A 135 -1.89 -8.60 3.61
N LEU A 136 -2.47 -9.73 3.20
CA LEU A 136 -1.79 -11.02 3.18
C LEU A 136 -0.73 -11.12 2.06
N SER A 137 -0.92 -10.33 1.00
CA SER A 137 -0.06 -10.30 -0.19
C SER A 137 1.21 -9.45 -0.04
N LEU A 138 1.38 -8.74 1.08
CA LEU A 138 2.61 -8.00 1.33
C LEU A 138 3.83 -8.94 1.30
N PRO A 139 5.00 -8.48 0.78
CA PRO A 139 6.28 -9.15 0.99
C PRO A 139 6.47 -9.48 2.46
N VAL A 140 6.98 -10.69 2.75
CA VAL A 140 6.91 -11.22 4.13
C VAL A 140 7.63 -10.34 5.15
N LEU A 141 8.76 -9.72 4.80
CA LEU A 141 9.49 -8.83 5.70
C LEU A 141 8.71 -7.53 5.97
N ALA A 142 8.11 -6.93 4.93
CA ALA A 142 7.24 -5.76 5.07
C ALA A 142 6.00 -6.08 5.92
N ARG A 143 5.43 -7.28 5.73
CA ARG A 143 4.32 -7.77 6.55
C ARG A 143 4.73 -7.96 8.01
N ALA A 144 5.88 -8.57 8.27
CA ALA A 144 6.42 -8.74 9.63
C ALA A 144 6.59 -7.40 10.34
N ASN A 145 7.22 -6.42 9.67
CA ASN A 145 7.36 -5.07 10.20
C ASN A 145 5.99 -4.44 10.52
N LYS A 146 5.00 -4.60 9.63
CA LYS A 146 3.65 -4.08 9.84
C LYS A 146 2.93 -4.74 11.02
N VAL A 147 3.07 -6.06 11.19
CA VAL A 147 2.50 -6.82 12.32
C VAL A 147 3.11 -6.34 13.64
N ILE A 148 4.44 -6.28 13.72
CA ILE A 148 5.17 -5.84 14.93
C ILE A 148 4.79 -4.39 15.29
N SER A 149 4.85 -3.48 14.32
CA SER A 149 4.49 -2.07 14.54
C SER A 149 3.04 -1.93 15.04
N ARG A 150 2.12 -2.70 14.45
CA ARG A 150 0.72 -2.67 14.82
C ARG A 150 0.46 -3.25 16.22
N ALA A 151 1.10 -4.36 16.57
CA ALA A 151 1.00 -4.94 17.90
C ALA A 151 1.53 -3.96 18.96
N ARG A 152 2.69 -3.35 18.74
CA ARG A 152 3.26 -2.32 19.63
C ARG A 152 2.36 -1.10 19.78
N SER A 153 1.78 -0.59 18.71
CA SER A 153 0.86 0.57 18.77
C SER A 153 -0.49 0.27 19.45
N HIS A 154 -0.76 -1.00 19.74
CA HIS A 154 -1.94 -1.47 20.47
C HIS A 154 -1.59 -2.04 21.85
N ASP A 155 -0.36 -1.78 22.33
CA ASP A 155 0.13 -2.25 23.63
C ASP A 155 0.06 -3.77 23.82
N VAL A 156 0.12 -4.54 22.71
CA VAL A 156 0.21 -6.00 22.78
C VAL A 156 1.65 -6.38 23.09
N PRO A 157 1.92 -7.12 24.18
CA PRO A 157 3.28 -7.51 24.53
C PRO A 157 3.86 -8.45 23.46
N LEU A 158 5.12 -8.21 23.09
CA LEU A 158 5.85 -9.04 22.13
C LEU A 158 7.16 -9.49 22.77
N ASP A 159 7.43 -10.79 22.74
CA ASP A 159 8.73 -11.35 23.12
C ASP A 159 9.68 -11.27 21.91
N LEU A 160 10.05 -10.05 21.55
CA LEU A 160 10.96 -9.73 20.44
C LEU A 160 11.95 -8.63 20.87
N PRO A 161 13.21 -8.70 20.39
CA PRO A 161 14.23 -7.68 20.65
C PRO A 161 13.73 -6.26 20.30
N THR A 162 14.18 -5.28 21.09
CA THR A 162 13.86 -3.84 20.89
C THR A 162 15.11 -2.97 20.87
N GLU A 163 16.29 -3.56 20.97
CA GLU A 163 17.56 -2.85 20.94
C GLU A 163 17.71 -2.11 19.59
N PRO A 164 18.16 -0.86 19.63
CA PRO A 164 18.40 -0.09 18.41
C PRO A 164 19.41 -0.78 17.49
N ILE A 165 19.13 -0.77 16.20
CA ILE A 165 20.01 -1.28 15.15
C ILE A 165 20.02 -0.28 13.99
N ASP A 166 21.17 -0.08 13.36
CA ASP A 166 21.30 0.80 12.20
C ASP A 166 21.04 0.06 10.87
N ALA A 167 20.84 0.84 9.80
CA ALA A 167 20.49 0.29 8.49
C ALA A 167 21.58 -0.63 7.90
N VAL A 168 22.85 -0.35 8.17
CA VAL A 168 23.98 -1.15 7.66
C VAL A 168 23.98 -2.51 8.33
N ALA A 169 23.80 -2.52 9.65
CA ALA A 169 23.72 -3.75 10.44
C ALA A 169 22.51 -4.59 10.03
N VAL A 170 21.32 -3.98 9.86
CA VAL A 170 20.11 -4.67 9.36
C VAL A 170 20.40 -5.35 8.02
N GLY A 171 20.98 -4.63 7.06
CA GLY A 171 21.30 -5.18 5.74
C GLY A 171 22.28 -6.36 5.82
N ALA A 172 23.35 -6.21 6.62
CA ALA A 172 24.37 -7.25 6.80
C ALA A 172 23.80 -8.51 7.47
N GLU A 173 22.99 -8.36 8.51
CA GLU A 173 22.37 -9.49 9.23
C GLU A 173 21.37 -10.24 8.33
N LEU A 174 20.52 -9.53 7.60
CA LEU A 174 19.56 -10.13 6.67
C LEU A 174 20.28 -10.88 5.54
N LEU A 175 21.32 -10.29 4.96
CA LEU A 175 22.11 -10.93 3.91
C LEU A 175 22.84 -12.17 4.45
N GLY A 176 23.44 -12.05 5.63
CA GLY A 176 24.11 -13.17 6.31
C GLY A 176 23.15 -14.31 6.66
N LEU A 177 21.92 -13.98 7.09
CA LEU A 177 20.88 -14.97 7.36
C LEU A 177 20.44 -15.67 6.07
N ALA A 178 20.19 -14.90 4.99
CA ALA A 178 19.83 -15.45 3.69
C ALA A 178 20.91 -16.40 3.14
N SER A 179 22.20 -16.03 3.26
CA SER A 179 23.32 -16.88 2.85
C SER A 179 23.37 -18.20 3.63
N ARG A 180 23.19 -18.16 4.97
CA ARG A 180 23.19 -19.39 5.80
C ARG A 180 21.96 -20.26 5.50
N ALA A 181 20.79 -19.66 5.27
CA ALA A 181 19.59 -20.37 4.90
C ALA A 181 19.78 -21.09 3.56
N GLN A 182 20.32 -20.40 2.56
CA GLN A 182 20.64 -20.98 1.26
C GLN A 182 21.60 -22.17 1.37
N ALA A 183 22.70 -22.04 2.13
CA ALA A 183 23.66 -23.11 2.37
C ALA A 183 23.04 -24.32 3.10
N SER A 184 21.94 -24.12 3.83
CA SER A 184 21.20 -25.17 4.55
C SER A 184 20.02 -25.73 3.77
N GLY A 185 19.77 -25.25 2.54
CA GLY A 185 18.62 -25.64 1.72
C GLY A 185 17.28 -25.13 2.28
N ILE A 186 17.30 -24.06 3.07
CA ILE A 186 16.12 -23.46 3.68
C ILE A 186 15.73 -22.21 2.87
N ASP A 187 14.43 -22.08 2.54
CA ASP A 187 13.87 -20.85 2.00
C ASP A 187 13.62 -19.86 3.16
N PRO A 188 14.35 -18.73 3.23
CA PRO A 188 14.23 -17.78 4.32
C PRO A 188 12.88 -17.05 4.36
N GLU A 189 12.26 -16.83 3.18
CA GLU A 189 10.92 -16.24 3.11
C GLU A 189 9.85 -17.18 3.67
N GLN A 190 9.92 -18.45 3.31
CA GLN A 190 9.00 -19.47 3.82
C GLN A 190 9.16 -19.64 5.35
N ALA A 191 10.41 -19.65 5.82
CA ALA A 191 10.70 -19.74 7.26
C ALA A 191 10.15 -18.54 8.03
N LEU A 192 10.39 -17.31 7.55
CA LEU A 192 9.86 -16.10 8.17
C LEU A 192 8.32 -16.07 8.11
N ARG A 193 7.72 -16.52 7.01
CA ARG A 193 6.26 -16.61 6.88
C ARG A 193 5.63 -17.58 7.88
N ALA A 194 6.33 -18.69 8.20
CA ALA A 194 5.88 -19.63 9.22
C ALA A 194 5.94 -19.00 10.62
N ALA A 195 7.08 -18.43 10.98
CA ALA A 195 7.26 -17.74 12.26
C ALA A 195 6.28 -16.57 12.45
N LEU A 196 6.03 -15.82 11.39
CA LEU A 196 5.07 -14.72 11.41
C LEU A 196 3.64 -15.20 11.69
N ARG A 197 3.21 -16.34 11.11
CA ARG A 197 1.89 -16.92 11.41
C ARG A 197 1.75 -17.31 12.88
N GLU A 198 2.80 -17.84 13.50
CA GLU A 198 2.80 -18.17 14.92
C GLU A 198 2.66 -16.91 15.77
N LEU A 199 3.45 -15.87 15.46
CA LEU A 199 3.34 -14.58 16.12
C LEU A 199 1.94 -13.96 15.98
N GLU A 200 1.38 -13.95 14.78
CA GLU A 200 0.02 -13.45 14.53
C GLU A 200 -1.04 -14.21 15.33
N SER A 201 -0.85 -15.52 15.49
CA SER A 201 -1.74 -16.36 16.30
C SER A 201 -1.68 -16.00 17.77
N SER A 202 -0.47 -15.78 18.32
CA SER A 202 -0.27 -15.33 19.71
C SER A 202 -0.91 -13.96 19.96
N ILE A 203 -0.66 -12.99 19.08
CA ILE A 203 -1.26 -11.66 19.17
C ILE A 203 -2.80 -11.72 19.17
N ARG A 204 -3.41 -12.55 18.33
CA ARG A 204 -4.86 -12.73 18.29
C ARG A 204 -5.42 -13.42 19.54
N ALA A 205 -4.63 -14.26 20.19
CA ALA A 205 -5.03 -14.92 21.42
C ALA A 205 -5.01 -13.98 22.64
N GLU A 206 -4.03 -13.07 22.70
CA GLU A 206 -3.88 -12.10 23.78
C GLU A 206 -4.80 -10.87 23.62
N GLY A 207 -5.19 -10.52 22.39
CA GLY A 207 -6.03 -9.36 22.10
C GLY A 207 -7.54 -9.59 22.17
N ARG A 208 -7.99 -10.67 22.82
CA ARG A 208 -9.42 -10.97 23.04
C ARG A 208 -9.91 -10.53 24.39
#